data_fdd391253a0617802a3889357a2ee033
#
_entry.id   fdd391253a0617802a3889357a2ee033
#
_cell.length_a   1.000
_cell.length_b   1.000
_cell.length_c   1.000
_cell.angle_alpha   90.00
_cell.angle_beta   90.00
_cell.angle_gamma   90.00
#
_symmetry.space_group_name_H-M   'P 1'
#
loop_
_entity.id
_entity.type
_entity.pdbx_description
1 polymer ?
#
loop_
_entity_poly.entity_id
_entity_poly.type
_entity_poly.pdbx_seq_one_letter_code
_entity_poly.pdbx_strand_id
1 'polypeptide(L)'
;SAASDVYKRQYEYDAKKRVFPTIKTARPKIFIPVFPGTNCEYDTARAFEKAGGDPEIMVVKNLSAAAIEESVEEAARIIKQSQIIMIPGGFSGGDEPEGSGKFITAFFRNPKVKDAVHELLKKCDGLMLGICNGFQALIKLGLVPYGEITDMTQDSPTLTFNTIARHQSMMVNTRIASNKSPWLADSRVGDIHTIPISHGEGRFVAPQSLIVKLANNGQIATQYVDSDGRPSMDIRYNPNTSMEAIEGITSPDGRIFGKMGHSERTGVNVCKNVSGNKDQKIFENGVRYFK
;
A
#
# COMPACT_ATOMS: atom_id res chain seq x y z
N SER A 1 7.04 27.03 23.93
CA SER A 1 7.21 26.00 24.96
C SER A 1 7.78 24.75 24.33
N ALA A 2 8.87 24.24 24.87
CA ALA A 2 9.73 23.19 24.35
C ALA A 2 9.08 21.78 24.17
N ALA A 3 7.79 21.64 24.35
CA ALA A 3 7.07 20.37 24.18
C ALA A 3 6.48 20.15 22.78
N SER A 4 6.56 21.14 21.87
CA SER A 4 6.00 21.05 20.52
C SER A 4 7.03 20.71 19.43
N ASP A 5 8.30 20.62 19.77
CA ASP A 5 9.39 20.29 18.82
C ASP A 5 9.75 18.82 18.77
N VAL A 6 8.90 17.95 19.32
CA VAL A 6 9.11 16.52 19.27
C VAL A 6 8.91 16.03 17.84
N TYR A 7 10.04 16.00 17.11
CA TYR A 7 10.30 15.19 15.93
C TYR A 7 9.40 15.40 14.71
N LYS A 8 9.56 16.53 14.05
CA LYS A 8 9.18 16.69 12.65
C LYS A 8 10.35 16.25 11.77
N ARG A 9 10.58 14.94 11.66
CA ARG A 9 11.62 14.44 10.76
C ARG A 9 11.09 14.40 9.34
N GLN A 10 11.59 15.28 8.50
CA GLN A 10 11.42 15.18 7.07
C GLN A 10 12.41 14.17 6.52
N TYR A 11 11.90 13.05 6.00
CA TYR A 11 12.72 12.04 5.37
C TYR A 11 12.90 12.37 3.89
N GLU A 12 14.11 12.17 3.39
CA GLU A 12 14.48 12.39 2.00
C GLU A 12 15.44 11.29 1.55
N TYR A 13 15.01 10.50 0.59
CA TYR A 13 15.82 9.47 -0.01
C TYR A 13 15.67 9.52 -1.52
N ASP A 14 16.64 10.12 -2.21
CA ASP A 14 16.70 10.15 -3.66
C ASP A 14 17.53 8.96 -4.17
N ALA A 15 16.85 8.01 -4.77
CA ALA A 15 17.45 6.76 -5.19
C ALA A 15 18.30 6.94 -6.45
N LYS A 16 19.59 6.66 -6.33
CA LYS A 16 20.54 6.65 -7.46
C LYS A 16 20.28 5.49 -8.42
N LYS A 17 19.73 4.39 -7.94
CA LYS A 17 19.39 3.19 -8.71
C LYS A 17 18.08 2.60 -8.22
N ARG A 18 17.28 2.07 -9.12
CA ARG A 18 16.07 1.29 -8.85
C ARG A 18 16.24 -0.13 -9.37
N VAL A 19 15.45 -1.04 -8.85
CA VAL A 19 15.36 -2.40 -9.38
C VAL A 19 14.59 -2.39 -10.70
N PHE A 20 14.95 -3.32 -11.59
CA PHE A 20 14.30 -3.52 -12.88
C PHE A 20 13.96 -5.01 -13.02
N PRO A 21 12.89 -5.36 -13.75
CA PRO A 21 12.52 -6.75 -13.96
C PRO A 21 13.43 -7.40 -14.99
N THR A 22 13.67 -8.70 -14.80
CA THR A 22 14.37 -9.53 -15.78
C THR A 22 13.47 -9.86 -16.97
N ILE A 23 12.16 -10.03 -16.71
CA ILE A 23 11.16 -10.37 -17.71
C ILE A 23 10.33 -9.14 -18.05
N LYS A 24 10.23 -8.84 -19.35
CA LYS A 24 9.41 -7.74 -19.86
C LYS A 24 8.14 -8.26 -20.51
N THR A 25 7.07 -7.49 -20.39
CA THR A 25 5.78 -7.77 -21.03
C THR A 25 5.09 -6.49 -21.45
N ALA A 26 4.49 -6.49 -22.63
CA ALA A 26 3.79 -5.32 -23.18
C ALA A 26 2.53 -4.97 -22.37
N ARG A 27 1.86 -5.98 -21.81
CA ARG A 27 0.62 -5.82 -21.04
C ARG A 27 0.68 -6.69 -19.77
N PRO A 28 1.24 -6.15 -18.67
CA PRO A 28 1.34 -6.87 -17.41
C PRO A 28 -0.04 -7.28 -16.90
N LYS A 29 -0.16 -8.50 -16.41
CA LYS A 29 -1.35 -9.00 -15.73
C LYS A 29 -1.33 -8.60 -14.27
N ILE A 30 -2.46 -8.13 -13.77
CA ILE A 30 -2.63 -7.68 -12.39
C ILE A 30 -3.69 -8.55 -11.72
N PHE A 31 -3.29 -9.32 -10.71
CA PHE A 31 -4.20 -10.04 -9.85
C PHE A 31 -4.81 -9.12 -8.79
N ILE A 32 -6.14 -9.02 -8.75
CA ILE A 32 -6.90 -8.22 -7.78
C ILE A 32 -7.85 -9.13 -7.01
N PRO A 33 -7.46 -9.61 -5.82
CA PRO A 33 -8.36 -10.42 -4.99
C PRO A 33 -9.43 -9.54 -4.33
N VAL A 34 -10.67 -10.00 -4.35
CA VAL A 34 -11.82 -9.35 -3.73
C VAL A 34 -12.35 -10.24 -2.62
N PHE A 35 -12.33 -9.72 -1.41
CA PHE A 35 -12.83 -10.38 -0.20
C PHE A 35 -14.19 -9.79 0.18
N PRO A 36 -15.03 -10.50 0.96
CA PRO A 36 -16.22 -9.91 1.51
C PRO A 36 -15.91 -8.60 2.25
N GLY A 37 -16.50 -7.48 1.81
CA GLY A 37 -16.25 -6.13 2.32
C GLY A 37 -15.20 -5.31 1.54
N THR A 38 -14.50 -5.86 0.55
CA THR A 38 -13.70 -5.09 -0.41
C THR A 38 -14.62 -4.19 -1.24
N ASN A 39 -14.22 -2.95 -1.52
CA ASN A 39 -15.04 -1.98 -2.25
C ASN A 39 -14.29 -1.07 -3.23
N CYS A 40 -12.97 -1.21 -3.35
CA CYS A 40 -12.15 -0.38 -4.24
C CYS A 40 -11.61 -1.13 -5.47
N GLU A 41 -12.10 -2.35 -5.75
CA GLU A 41 -11.60 -3.22 -6.81
C GLU A 41 -11.83 -2.63 -8.21
N TYR A 42 -12.98 -2.03 -8.45
CA TYR A 42 -13.31 -1.47 -9.77
C TYR A 42 -12.53 -0.20 -10.08
N ASP A 43 -12.35 0.70 -9.11
CA ASP A 43 -11.51 1.90 -9.29
C ASP A 43 -10.06 1.50 -9.52
N THR A 44 -9.59 0.49 -8.78
CA THR A 44 -8.26 -0.09 -8.93
C THR A 44 -8.06 -0.71 -10.32
N ALA A 45 -8.98 -1.58 -10.76
CA ALA A 45 -8.92 -2.21 -12.08
C ALA A 45 -8.89 -1.15 -13.18
N ARG A 46 -9.79 -0.17 -13.11
CA ARG A 46 -9.84 0.95 -14.08
C ARG A 46 -8.54 1.74 -14.12
N ALA A 47 -7.88 1.98 -12.98
CA ALA A 47 -6.61 2.67 -12.92
C ALA A 47 -5.50 1.89 -13.66
N PHE A 48 -5.44 0.56 -13.46
CA PHE A 48 -4.50 -0.30 -14.17
C PHE A 48 -4.81 -0.44 -15.66
N GLU A 49 -6.09 -0.59 -16.05
CA GLU A 49 -6.50 -0.60 -17.47
C GLU A 49 -6.07 0.67 -18.20
N LYS A 50 -6.31 1.82 -17.57
CA LYS A 50 -5.90 3.14 -18.10
C LYS A 50 -4.38 3.24 -18.23
N ALA A 51 -3.62 2.62 -17.35
CA ALA A 51 -2.16 2.52 -17.43
C ALA A 51 -1.66 1.54 -18.50
N GLY A 52 -2.55 0.74 -19.09
CA GLY A 52 -2.24 -0.27 -20.11
C GLY A 52 -1.87 -1.64 -19.53
N GLY A 53 -2.33 -1.95 -18.32
CA GLY A 53 -2.28 -3.26 -17.71
C GLY A 53 -3.48 -4.14 -18.06
N ASP A 54 -3.48 -5.37 -17.57
CA ASP A 54 -4.53 -6.38 -17.75
C ASP A 54 -5.02 -6.87 -16.37
N PRO A 55 -5.92 -6.12 -15.70
CA PRO A 55 -6.41 -6.48 -14.39
C PRO A 55 -7.39 -7.65 -14.45
N GLU A 56 -7.21 -8.62 -13.57
CA GLU A 56 -8.09 -9.75 -13.33
C GLU A 56 -8.62 -9.69 -11.90
N ILE A 57 -9.92 -9.39 -11.77
CA ILE A 57 -10.65 -9.36 -10.49
C ILE A 57 -11.11 -10.78 -10.18
N MET A 58 -10.71 -11.29 -9.00
CA MET A 58 -11.13 -12.60 -8.52
C MET A 58 -11.84 -12.47 -7.16
N VAL A 59 -13.09 -12.92 -7.10
CA VAL A 59 -13.87 -12.95 -5.85
C VAL A 59 -13.50 -14.18 -5.04
N VAL A 60 -13.04 -13.96 -3.82
CA VAL A 60 -12.77 -15.02 -2.84
C VAL A 60 -14.08 -15.50 -2.22
N LYS A 61 -14.44 -16.75 -2.49
CA LYS A 61 -15.66 -17.38 -1.98
C LYS A 61 -15.41 -17.87 -0.54
N ASN A 62 -16.31 -17.56 0.39
CA ASN A 62 -16.17 -17.89 1.80
C ASN A 62 -17.38 -18.62 2.41
N LEU A 63 -18.33 -19.10 1.59
CA LEU A 63 -19.56 -19.72 2.08
C LEU A 63 -19.36 -21.17 2.59
N SER A 64 -18.28 -21.81 2.20
CA SER A 64 -17.95 -23.17 2.65
C SER A 64 -16.44 -23.41 2.60
N ALA A 65 -15.94 -24.42 3.32
CA ALA A 65 -14.54 -24.82 3.26
C ALA A 65 -14.10 -25.21 1.84
N ALA A 66 -14.96 -25.90 1.09
CA ALA A 66 -14.69 -26.25 -0.31
C ALA A 66 -14.57 -25.01 -1.19
N ALA A 67 -15.42 -24.00 -1.02
CA ALA A 67 -15.37 -22.76 -1.77
C ALA A 67 -14.10 -21.94 -1.45
N ILE A 68 -13.62 -21.99 -0.20
CA ILE A 68 -12.34 -21.38 0.17
C ILE A 68 -11.18 -22.08 -0.53
N GLU A 69 -11.17 -23.44 -0.51
CA GLU A 69 -10.11 -24.23 -1.18
C GLU A 69 -10.10 -23.99 -2.69
N GLU A 70 -11.26 -23.95 -3.36
CA GLU A 70 -11.36 -23.55 -4.77
C GLU A 70 -10.76 -22.16 -5.01
N SER A 71 -11.05 -21.19 -4.13
CA SER A 71 -10.54 -19.83 -4.25
C SER A 71 -9.01 -19.79 -4.03
N VAL A 72 -8.47 -20.61 -3.15
CA VAL A 72 -7.02 -20.76 -2.92
C VAL A 72 -6.32 -21.30 -4.17
N GLU A 73 -6.86 -22.36 -4.77
CA GLU A 73 -6.30 -22.96 -6.00
C GLU A 73 -6.34 -21.95 -7.16
N GLU A 74 -7.48 -21.30 -7.34
CA GLU A 74 -7.64 -20.31 -8.40
C GLU A 74 -6.72 -19.10 -8.21
N ALA A 75 -6.61 -18.57 -6.99
CA ALA A 75 -5.69 -17.46 -6.69
C ALA A 75 -4.23 -17.86 -6.98
N ALA A 76 -3.80 -19.04 -6.53
CA ALA A 76 -2.45 -19.51 -6.78
C ALA A 76 -2.15 -19.66 -8.29
N ARG A 77 -3.14 -20.13 -9.06
CA ARG A 77 -3.05 -20.22 -10.54
C ARG A 77 -2.91 -18.84 -11.19
N ILE A 78 -3.76 -17.87 -10.80
CA ILE A 78 -3.74 -16.53 -11.39
C ILE A 78 -2.45 -15.80 -11.02
N ILE A 79 -2.01 -15.87 -9.75
CA ILE A 79 -0.77 -15.23 -9.28
C ILE A 79 0.43 -15.70 -10.10
N LYS A 80 0.56 -16.99 -10.39
CA LYS A 80 1.66 -17.55 -11.21
C LYS A 80 1.69 -17.01 -12.64
N GLN A 81 0.58 -16.50 -13.15
CA GLN A 81 0.46 -15.91 -14.49
C GLN A 81 0.54 -14.36 -14.46
N SER A 82 0.58 -13.78 -13.29
CA SER A 82 0.56 -12.33 -13.09
C SER A 82 1.95 -11.74 -12.91
N GLN A 83 2.09 -10.46 -13.14
CA GLN A 83 3.27 -9.66 -12.86
C GLN A 83 3.07 -8.76 -11.62
N ILE A 84 1.83 -8.44 -11.32
CA ILE A 84 1.46 -7.54 -10.24
C ILE A 84 0.38 -8.20 -9.39
N ILE A 85 0.49 -8.05 -8.06
CA ILE A 85 -0.60 -8.30 -7.12
C ILE A 85 -1.02 -6.96 -6.55
N MET A 86 -2.31 -6.65 -6.65
CA MET A 86 -2.89 -5.46 -6.05
C MET A 86 -3.96 -5.83 -5.04
N ILE A 87 -3.74 -5.49 -3.77
CA ILE A 87 -4.72 -5.69 -2.70
C ILE A 87 -5.47 -4.38 -2.49
N PRO A 88 -6.75 -4.29 -2.90
CA PRO A 88 -7.52 -3.04 -2.84
C PRO A 88 -7.96 -2.69 -1.42
N GLY A 89 -8.48 -1.46 -1.29
CA GLY A 89 -9.10 -0.99 -0.07
C GLY A 89 -10.50 -1.55 0.15
N GLY A 90 -11.02 -1.35 1.33
CA GLY A 90 -12.33 -1.79 1.78
C GLY A 90 -12.32 -2.13 3.27
N PHE A 91 -13.25 -3.02 3.66
CA PHE A 91 -13.48 -3.46 5.02
C PHE A 91 -13.60 -4.99 5.05
N SER A 92 -12.54 -5.68 4.64
CA SER A 92 -12.54 -7.14 4.50
C SER A 92 -12.83 -7.85 5.83
N GLY A 93 -13.88 -8.69 5.82
CA GLY A 93 -14.33 -9.38 7.03
C GLY A 93 -15.08 -8.48 8.02
N GLY A 94 -15.46 -7.23 7.60
CA GLY A 94 -16.28 -6.32 8.40
C GLY A 94 -15.50 -5.48 9.42
N ASP A 95 -14.18 -5.32 9.27
CA ASP A 95 -13.32 -4.58 10.22
C ASP A 95 -13.60 -4.95 11.67
N GLU A 96 -13.47 -6.23 11.95
CA GLU A 96 -13.67 -6.78 13.29
C GLU A 96 -12.85 -6.07 14.36
N PRO A 97 -13.29 -6.01 15.63
CA PRO A 97 -12.63 -5.25 16.69
C PRO A 97 -11.16 -5.61 16.92
N GLU A 98 -10.70 -6.71 16.37
CA GLU A 98 -9.33 -7.20 16.53
C GLU A 98 -8.40 -6.86 15.35
N GLY A 99 -8.80 -6.00 14.45
CA GLY A 99 -7.95 -5.40 13.42
C GLY A 99 -8.29 -5.74 11.98
N SER A 100 -8.25 -4.70 11.17
CA SER A 100 -8.52 -4.74 9.74
C SER A 100 -7.52 -5.61 8.96
N GLY A 101 -7.99 -6.25 7.89
CA GLY A 101 -7.16 -7.06 7.00
C GLY A 101 -6.88 -8.49 7.47
N LYS A 102 -7.49 -8.96 8.56
CA LYS A 102 -7.31 -10.32 9.08
C LYS A 102 -7.66 -11.42 8.07
N PHE A 103 -8.80 -11.28 7.41
CA PHE A 103 -9.27 -12.28 6.45
C PHE A 103 -8.35 -12.37 5.24
N ILE A 104 -7.89 -11.22 4.73
CA ILE A 104 -6.88 -11.15 3.66
C ILE A 104 -5.59 -11.86 4.13
N THR A 105 -5.13 -11.53 5.33
CA THR A 105 -3.91 -12.11 5.92
C THR A 105 -4.00 -13.62 6.03
N ALA A 106 -5.10 -14.16 6.55
CA ALA A 106 -5.33 -15.60 6.67
C ALA A 106 -5.29 -16.29 5.28
N PHE A 107 -5.93 -15.70 4.28
CA PHE A 107 -5.93 -16.23 2.91
C PHE A 107 -4.52 -16.27 2.30
N PHE A 108 -3.76 -15.17 2.41
CA PHE A 108 -2.39 -15.11 1.88
C PHE A 108 -1.38 -15.97 2.64
N ARG A 109 -1.68 -16.37 3.89
CA ARG A 109 -0.87 -17.33 4.65
C ARG A 109 -1.12 -18.79 4.26
N ASN A 110 -2.17 -19.08 3.49
CA ASN A 110 -2.34 -20.43 2.95
C ASN A 110 -1.08 -20.82 2.16
N PRO A 111 -0.49 -22.02 2.37
CA PRO A 111 0.78 -22.40 1.76
C PRO A 111 0.82 -22.23 0.24
N LYS A 112 -0.24 -22.63 -0.48
CA LYS A 112 -0.30 -22.53 -1.95
C LYS A 112 -0.25 -21.08 -2.44
N VAL A 113 -1.00 -20.19 -1.78
CA VAL A 113 -1.02 -18.75 -2.10
C VAL A 113 0.32 -18.11 -1.72
N LYS A 114 0.82 -18.41 -0.51
CA LYS A 114 2.11 -17.93 -0.02
C LYS A 114 3.26 -18.29 -0.98
N ASP A 115 3.31 -19.54 -1.42
CA ASP A 115 4.34 -20.00 -2.35
C ASP A 115 4.25 -19.29 -3.70
N ALA A 116 3.03 -19.10 -4.24
CA ALA A 116 2.82 -18.37 -5.48
C ALA A 116 3.26 -16.90 -5.36
N VAL A 117 2.96 -16.22 -4.25
CA VAL A 117 3.43 -14.85 -3.95
C VAL A 117 4.95 -14.79 -3.89
N HIS A 118 5.58 -15.71 -3.17
CA HIS A 118 7.04 -15.75 -3.07
C HIS A 118 7.70 -16.05 -4.43
N GLU A 119 7.10 -16.90 -5.24
CA GLU A 119 7.59 -17.17 -6.60
C GLU A 119 7.51 -15.91 -7.46
N LEU A 120 6.38 -15.20 -7.47
CA LEU A 120 6.21 -13.94 -8.18
C LEU A 120 7.26 -12.91 -7.75
N LEU A 121 7.47 -12.74 -6.45
CA LEU A 121 8.40 -11.74 -5.92
C LEU A 121 9.88 -12.12 -6.11
N LYS A 122 10.25 -13.39 -5.90
CA LYS A 122 11.66 -13.81 -5.84
C LYS A 122 12.20 -14.30 -7.19
N LYS A 123 11.34 -14.82 -8.08
CA LYS A 123 11.75 -15.40 -9.37
C LYS A 123 11.33 -14.58 -10.59
N CYS A 124 10.22 -13.85 -10.47
CA CYS A 124 9.64 -13.11 -11.60
C CYS A 124 9.80 -11.59 -11.47
N ASP A 125 10.52 -11.11 -10.45
CA ASP A 125 10.69 -9.68 -10.16
C ASP A 125 9.37 -8.91 -10.08
N GLY A 126 8.31 -9.59 -9.63
CA GLY A 126 6.95 -9.05 -9.57
C GLY A 126 6.79 -7.90 -8.60
N LEU A 127 5.70 -7.17 -8.76
CA LEU A 127 5.34 -6.03 -7.92
C LEU A 127 4.11 -6.34 -7.05
N MET A 128 4.04 -5.72 -5.87
CA MET A 128 2.82 -5.71 -5.05
C MET A 128 2.48 -4.29 -4.61
N LEU A 129 1.17 -3.99 -4.61
CA LEU A 129 0.62 -2.75 -4.08
C LEU A 129 -0.52 -3.09 -3.12
N GLY A 130 -0.56 -2.42 -1.98
CA GLY A 130 -1.69 -2.49 -1.04
C GLY A 130 -2.13 -1.10 -0.64
N ILE A 131 -3.42 -0.80 -0.83
CA ILE A 131 -4.00 0.50 -0.48
C ILE A 131 -5.00 0.31 0.65
N CYS A 132 -4.92 1.15 1.69
CA CYS A 132 -5.82 1.18 2.85
C CYS A 132 -5.93 -0.21 3.51
N ASN A 133 -7.02 -0.93 3.35
CA ASN A 133 -7.18 -2.31 3.84
C ASN A 133 -6.11 -3.27 3.28
N GLY A 134 -5.71 -3.08 2.04
CA GLY A 134 -4.58 -3.81 1.43
C GLY A 134 -3.25 -3.52 2.13
N PHE A 135 -2.98 -2.28 2.52
CA PHE A 135 -1.77 -1.95 3.28
C PHE A 135 -1.79 -2.56 4.68
N GLN A 136 -2.94 -2.56 5.35
CA GLN A 136 -3.10 -3.24 6.64
C GLN A 136 -2.75 -4.73 6.53
N ALA A 137 -3.18 -5.40 5.45
CA ALA A 137 -2.83 -6.78 5.18
C ALA A 137 -1.33 -6.96 4.89
N LEU A 138 -0.71 -6.09 4.06
CA LEU A 138 0.72 -6.16 3.77
C LEU A 138 1.58 -6.04 5.03
N ILE A 139 1.22 -5.17 5.97
CA ILE A 139 1.88 -5.05 7.28
C ILE A 139 1.76 -6.35 8.07
N LYS A 140 0.53 -6.87 8.22
CA LYS A 140 0.27 -8.10 9.00
C LYS A 140 0.94 -9.34 8.38
N LEU A 141 1.18 -9.34 7.08
CA LEU A 141 1.89 -10.40 6.37
C LEU A 141 3.42 -10.27 6.48
N GLY A 142 3.95 -9.12 6.91
CA GLY A 142 5.37 -8.84 6.90
C GLY A 142 5.91 -8.46 5.52
N LEU A 143 5.08 -8.44 4.48
CA LEU A 143 5.47 -8.05 3.11
C LEU A 143 6.05 -6.64 3.08
N VAL A 144 5.50 -5.73 3.85
CA VAL A 144 6.18 -4.51 4.23
C VAL A 144 6.35 -4.49 5.74
N PRO A 145 7.54 -4.19 6.25
CA PRO A 145 8.74 -3.71 5.56
C PRO A 145 9.74 -4.79 5.13
N TYR A 146 9.44 -6.08 5.28
CA TYR A 146 10.47 -7.14 5.18
C TYR A 146 10.64 -7.74 3.78
N GLY A 147 9.64 -7.64 2.90
CA GLY A 147 9.71 -8.14 1.53
C GLY A 147 9.29 -9.60 1.34
N GLU A 148 8.80 -10.25 2.38
CA GLU A 148 8.32 -11.63 2.34
C GLU A 148 7.21 -11.87 3.39
N ILE A 149 6.42 -12.91 3.19
CA ILE A 149 5.40 -13.31 4.16
C ILE A 149 6.09 -13.99 5.33
N THR A 150 6.04 -13.33 6.49
CA THR A 150 6.66 -13.76 7.75
C THR A 150 5.74 -13.54 8.94
N ASP A 151 6.06 -14.14 10.06
CA ASP A 151 5.31 -13.94 11.30
C ASP A 151 5.65 -12.58 11.92
N MET A 152 4.64 -11.95 12.51
CA MET A 152 4.80 -10.70 13.24
C MET A 152 5.47 -10.96 14.59
N THR A 153 6.36 -10.07 14.96
CA THR A 153 7.04 -10.06 16.27
C THR A 153 6.66 -8.78 17.03
N GLN A 154 7.12 -8.66 18.28
CA GLN A 154 6.91 -7.44 19.06
C GLN A 154 7.59 -6.20 18.44
N ASP A 155 8.64 -6.42 17.65
CA ASP A 155 9.38 -5.35 16.95
C ASP A 155 8.81 -5.04 15.56
N SER A 156 7.77 -5.75 15.14
CA SER A 156 7.13 -5.49 13.84
C SER A 156 6.26 -4.24 13.89
N PRO A 157 6.16 -3.50 12.76
CA PRO A 157 5.27 -2.35 12.69
C PRO A 157 3.81 -2.81 12.68
N THR A 158 2.90 -1.92 13.05
CA THR A 158 1.47 -2.15 12.94
C THR A 158 0.76 -0.92 12.40
N LEU A 159 -0.41 -1.15 11.79
CA LEU A 159 -1.42 -0.14 11.56
C LEU A 159 -2.54 -0.36 12.56
N THR A 160 -2.79 0.60 13.42
CA THR A 160 -3.75 0.52 14.52
C THR A 160 -4.81 1.60 14.42
N PHE A 161 -5.71 1.63 15.39
CA PHE A 161 -6.82 2.58 15.45
C PHE A 161 -6.35 4.03 15.43
N ASN A 162 -7.10 4.88 14.72
CA ASN A 162 -6.95 6.32 14.80
C ASN A 162 -7.12 6.77 16.25
N THR A 163 -6.32 7.74 16.73
CA THR A 163 -6.36 8.19 18.12
C THR A 163 -7.71 8.77 18.54
N ILE A 164 -8.49 9.27 17.59
CA ILE A 164 -9.85 9.76 17.86
C ILE A 164 -10.90 8.64 17.96
N ALA A 165 -10.48 7.38 17.87
CA ALA A 165 -11.32 6.17 17.96
C ALA A 165 -12.54 6.15 17.01
N ARG A 166 -12.41 6.75 15.83
CA ARG A 166 -13.46 6.74 14.80
C ARG A 166 -12.88 6.83 13.39
N HIS A 167 -13.71 6.47 12.41
CA HIS A 167 -13.42 6.58 11.00
C HIS A 167 -13.15 8.04 10.59
N GLN A 168 -12.12 8.24 9.76
CA GLN A 168 -11.78 9.49 9.11
C GLN A 168 -11.92 9.35 7.60
N SER A 169 -12.68 10.27 7.00
CA SER A 169 -12.81 10.38 5.54
C SER A 169 -12.57 11.83 5.15
N MET A 170 -11.43 12.10 4.51
CA MET A 170 -11.03 13.46 4.13
C MET A 170 -9.94 13.46 3.07
N MET A 171 -9.68 14.62 2.49
CA MET A 171 -8.51 14.83 1.64
C MET A 171 -7.32 15.21 2.51
N VAL A 172 -6.16 14.60 2.23
CA VAL A 172 -4.90 14.88 2.92
C VAL A 172 -3.81 15.21 1.92
N ASN A 173 -2.82 15.97 2.36
CA ASN A 173 -1.61 16.18 1.57
C ASN A 173 -0.55 15.18 2.00
N THR A 174 0.06 14.53 1.02
CA THR A 174 1.19 13.62 1.22
C THR A 174 2.38 14.06 0.39
N ARG A 175 3.56 13.89 0.93
CA ARG A 175 4.84 14.21 0.29
C ARG A 175 5.57 12.92 -0.06
N ILE A 176 6.21 12.87 -1.20
CA ILE A 176 7.15 11.80 -1.55
C ILE A 176 8.41 11.97 -0.70
N ALA A 177 8.64 11.03 0.20
CA ALA A 177 9.84 10.99 1.04
C ALA A 177 10.96 10.15 0.41
N SER A 178 10.61 9.15 -0.40
CA SER A 178 11.56 8.31 -1.14
C SER A 178 11.00 7.95 -2.52
N ASN A 179 11.83 8.06 -3.54
CA ASN A 179 11.53 7.62 -4.89
C ASN A 179 12.22 6.29 -5.26
N LYS A 180 12.64 5.51 -4.25
CA LYS A 180 13.31 4.21 -4.43
C LYS A 180 12.41 3.19 -5.12
N SER A 181 11.13 3.19 -4.79
CA SER A 181 10.16 2.25 -5.30
C SER A 181 9.93 2.41 -6.80
N PRO A 182 9.84 1.31 -7.57
CA PRO A 182 9.37 1.37 -8.97
C PRO A 182 7.99 2.04 -9.11
N TRP A 183 7.12 1.90 -8.11
CA TRP A 183 5.81 2.55 -8.06
C TRP A 183 5.88 4.08 -8.07
N LEU A 184 7.01 4.65 -7.68
CA LEU A 184 7.24 6.10 -7.58
C LEU A 184 8.32 6.58 -8.57
N ALA A 185 8.53 5.85 -9.66
CA ALA A 185 9.62 6.10 -10.61
C ALA A 185 9.58 7.50 -11.26
N ASP A 186 8.38 8.06 -11.49
CA ASP A 186 8.20 9.40 -12.05
C ASP A 186 8.11 10.52 -11.00
N SER A 187 8.14 10.15 -9.72
CA SER A 187 8.04 11.12 -8.64
C SER A 187 9.42 11.63 -8.24
N ARG A 188 9.48 12.91 -7.87
CA ARG A 188 10.64 13.51 -7.22
C ARG A 188 10.43 13.53 -5.72
N VAL A 189 11.51 13.37 -4.97
CA VAL A 189 11.48 13.61 -3.52
C VAL A 189 11.02 15.05 -3.28
N GLY A 190 10.01 15.22 -2.44
CA GLY A 190 9.39 16.50 -2.17
C GLY A 190 8.10 16.77 -2.94
N ASP A 191 7.75 16.02 -3.98
CA ASP A 191 6.47 16.18 -4.67
C ASP A 191 5.31 15.96 -3.70
N ILE A 192 4.31 16.86 -3.77
CA ILE A 192 3.14 16.84 -2.90
C ILE A 192 1.90 16.45 -3.70
N HIS A 193 1.12 15.54 -3.14
CA HIS A 193 -0.13 15.09 -3.71
C HIS A 193 -1.27 15.21 -2.70
N THR A 194 -2.43 15.63 -3.18
CA THR A 194 -3.66 15.73 -2.39
C THR A 194 -4.53 14.52 -2.69
N ILE A 195 -4.67 13.61 -1.75
CA ILE A 195 -5.32 12.32 -1.94
C ILE A 195 -6.41 12.06 -0.89
N PRO A 196 -7.47 11.30 -1.22
CA PRO A 196 -8.47 10.93 -0.25
C PRO A 196 -7.97 9.81 0.66
N ILE A 197 -8.35 9.87 1.93
CA ILE A 197 -8.26 8.78 2.90
C ILE A 197 -9.66 8.41 3.41
N SER A 198 -9.83 7.15 3.83
CA SER A 198 -11.10 6.65 4.39
C SER A 198 -10.81 5.42 5.24
N HIS A 199 -10.55 5.60 6.55
CA HIS A 199 -10.17 4.50 7.44
C HIS A 199 -10.39 4.80 8.92
N GLY A 200 -10.64 3.75 9.71
CA GLY A 200 -10.67 3.76 11.18
C GLY A 200 -9.33 3.31 11.79
N GLU A 201 -8.57 2.50 11.05
CA GLU A 201 -7.27 1.95 11.40
C GLU A 201 -6.23 2.32 10.34
N GLY A 202 -5.48 3.39 10.55
CA GLY A 202 -4.45 3.84 9.60
C GLY A 202 -3.22 4.41 10.31
N ARG A 203 -3.19 4.31 11.63
CA ARG A 203 -2.10 4.82 12.46
C ARG A 203 -0.91 3.88 12.40
N PHE A 204 0.14 4.29 11.70
CA PHE A 204 1.41 3.58 11.69
C PHE A 204 2.14 3.73 13.03
N VAL A 205 2.50 2.59 13.62
CA VAL A 205 3.26 2.51 14.88
C VAL A 205 4.38 1.49 14.70
N ALA A 206 5.59 1.85 15.10
CA ALA A 206 6.76 0.97 15.04
C ALA A 206 7.78 1.37 16.13
N PRO A 207 8.66 0.46 16.56
CA PRO A 207 9.83 0.83 17.37
C PRO A 207 10.69 1.89 16.67
N GLN A 208 11.22 2.83 17.42
CA GLN A 208 12.04 3.93 16.86
C GLN A 208 13.27 3.39 16.10
N SER A 209 13.86 2.29 16.57
CA SER A 209 14.97 1.62 15.88
C SER A 209 14.60 1.15 14.47
N LEU A 210 13.37 0.62 14.32
CA LEU A 210 12.86 0.21 13.02
C LEU A 210 12.61 1.43 12.12
N ILE A 211 12.02 2.51 12.64
CA ILE A 211 11.79 3.74 11.86
C ILE A 211 13.11 4.29 11.32
N VAL A 212 14.15 4.35 12.15
CA VAL A 212 15.50 4.77 11.71
C VAL A 212 16.03 3.88 10.60
N LYS A 213 15.88 2.55 10.73
CA LYS A 213 16.28 1.60 9.70
C LYS A 213 15.51 1.81 8.39
N LEU A 214 14.19 2.00 8.46
CA LEU A 214 13.35 2.26 7.28
C LEU A 214 13.77 3.56 6.58
N ALA A 215 14.04 4.61 7.33
CA ALA A 215 14.50 5.89 6.81
C ALA A 215 15.84 5.75 6.06
N ASN A 216 16.83 5.12 6.70
CA ASN A 216 18.16 4.92 6.14
C ASN A 216 18.13 4.05 4.87
N ASN A 217 17.20 3.10 4.80
CA ASN A 217 17.03 2.23 3.64
C ASN A 217 16.16 2.85 2.53
N GLY A 218 15.58 4.05 2.73
CA GLY A 218 14.65 4.68 1.80
C GLY A 218 13.31 3.94 1.68
N GLN A 219 12.90 3.24 2.74
CA GLN A 219 11.65 2.48 2.78
C GLN A 219 10.45 3.31 3.24
N ILE A 220 10.65 4.51 3.82
CA ILE A 220 9.57 5.47 4.06
C ILE A 220 9.28 6.15 2.74
N ALA A 221 8.18 5.77 2.11
CA ALA A 221 7.83 6.22 0.77
C ALA A 221 7.14 7.59 0.78
N THR A 222 6.17 7.76 1.67
CA THR A 222 5.32 8.95 1.75
C THR A 222 5.07 9.37 3.19
N GLN A 223 4.93 10.69 3.40
CA GLN A 223 4.60 11.30 4.67
C GLN A 223 3.42 12.26 4.54
N TYR A 224 2.56 12.32 5.57
CA TYR A 224 1.54 13.35 5.70
C TYR A 224 2.19 14.71 5.92
N VAL A 225 1.69 15.75 5.26
CA VAL A 225 2.25 17.10 5.33
C VAL A 225 1.18 18.15 5.59
N ASP A 226 1.61 19.26 6.22
CA ASP A 226 0.81 20.47 6.40
C ASP A 226 0.65 21.26 5.08
N SER A 227 0.02 22.44 5.18
CA SER A 227 -0.17 23.35 4.05
C SER A 227 1.13 23.86 3.44
N ASP A 228 2.22 23.86 4.21
CA ASP A 228 3.54 24.30 3.75
C ASP A 228 4.37 23.15 3.18
N GLY A 229 3.81 21.95 3.13
CA GLY A 229 4.49 20.73 2.62
C GLY A 229 5.47 20.11 3.61
N ARG A 230 5.38 20.45 4.90
CA ARG A 230 6.23 19.91 5.95
C ARG A 230 5.54 18.74 6.65
N PRO A 231 6.25 17.64 6.95
CA PRO A 231 5.70 16.54 7.73
C PRO A 231 5.10 17.02 9.04
N SER A 232 3.89 16.59 9.35
CA SER A 232 3.14 17.11 10.49
C SER A 232 2.56 16.01 11.36
N MET A 233 2.65 16.20 12.67
CA MET A 233 1.97 15.39 13.68
C MET A 233 0.64 15.99 14.13
N ASP A 234 0.26 17.16 13.60
CA ASP A 234 -1.02 17.79 13.86
C ASP A 234 -2.15 16.95 13.23
N ILE A 235 -3.18 16.64 14.02
CA ILE A 235 -4.31 15.80 13.61
C ILE A 235 -5.08 16.35 12.39
N ARG A 236 -4.99 17.66 12.14
CA ARG A 236 -5.60 18.29 10.96
C ARG A 236 -4.96 17.81 9.65
N TYR A 237 -3.68 17.41 9.69
CA TYR A 237 -2.87 17.03 8.52
C TYR A 237 -2.48 15.55 8.55
N ASN A 238 -2.35 14.97 9.75
CA ASN A 238 -2.07 13.56 10.01
C ASN A 238 -3.22 12.97 10.85
N PRO A 239 -4.38 12.74 10.23
CA PRO A 239 -5.63 12.50 10.97
C PRO A 239 -5.66 11.16 11.72
N ASN A 240 -4.79 10.23 11.39
CA ASN A 240 -4.61 8.97 12.11
C ASN A 240 -3.48 9.04 13.15
N THR A 241 -2.74 10.15 13.22
CA THR A 241 -1.60 10.35 14.12
C THR A 241 -0.49 9.31 13.95
N SER A 242 -0.22 8.91 12.69
CA SER A 242 0.89 8.03 12.34
C SER A 242 2.23 8.58 12.83
N MET A 243 3.05 7.70 13.41
CA MET A 243 4.40 8.07 13.86
C MET A 243 5.22 8.66 12.71
N GLU A 244 5.96 9.74 13.01
CA GLU A 244 6.80 10.45 12.03
C GLU A 244 6.04 10.85 10.75
N ALA A 245 4.71 11.03 10.86
CA ALA A 245 3.80 11.33 9.75
C ALA A 245 3.84 10.30 8.60
N ILE A 246 4.27 9.07 8.85
CA ILE A 246 4.39 8.02 7.82
C ILE A 246 2.99 7.66 7.28
N GLU A 247 2.81 7.82 5.96
CA GLU A 247 1.59 7.44 5.24
C GLU A 247 1.76 6.12 4.47
N GLY A 248 2.97 5.86 3.96
CA GLY A 248 3.27 4.64 3.21
C GLY A 248 4.72 4.22 3.32
N ILE A 249 4.94 2.90 3.25
CA ILE A 249 6.25 2.26 3.31
C ILE A 249 6.41 1.19 2.25
N THR A 250 7.66 0.81 1.98
CA THR A 250 7.99 -0.22 0.99
C THR A 250 8.77 -1.39 1.58
N SER A 251 8.88 -2.47 0.80
CA SER A 251 9.88 -3.53 1.00
C SER A 251 11.31 -2.97 0.83
N PRO A 252 12.35 -3.72 1.26
CA PRO A 252 13.74 -3.25 1.17
C PRO A 252 14.19 -2.90 -0.25
N ASP A 253 13.67 -3.59 -1.26
CA ASP A 253 13.94 -3.35 -2.68
C ASP A 253 12.96 -2.37 -3.36
N GLY A 254 11.90 -1.96 -2.64
CA GLY A 254 10.88 -1.03 -3.12
C GLY A 254 9.78 -1.66 -3.99
N ARG A 255 9.83 -2.96 -4.30
CA ARG A 255 8.84 -3.62 -5.18
C ARG A 255 7.48 -3.81 -4.56
N ILE A 256 7.41 -3.90 -3.23
CA ILE A 256 6.15 -3.94 -2.50
C ILE A 256 5.91 -2.57 -1.89
N PHE A 257 4.76 -1.98 -2.13
CA PHE A 257 4.38 -0.68 -1.62
C PHE A 257 3.03 -0.74 -0.92
N GLY A 258 2.97 -0.25 0.30
CA GLY A 258 1.75 -0.10 1.07
C GLY A 258 1.52 1.35 1.46
N LYS A 259 0.28 1.84 1.33
CA LYS A 259 -0.10 3.21 1.67
C LYS A 259 -1.57 3.29 2.10
N MET A 260 -1.91 4.31 2.89
CA MET A 260 -3.28 4.50 3.37
C MET A 260 -4.16 5.30 2.41
N GLY A 261 -3.59 6.24 1.67
CA GLY A 261 -4.33 7.10 0.76
C GLY A 261 -4.74 6.39 -0.53
N HIS A 262 -5.96 6.69 -1.00
CA HIS A 262 -6.60 6.08 -2.16
C HIS A 262 -6.21 6.78 -3.46
N SER A 263 -5.03 6.43 -3.99
CA SER A 263 -4.53 6.99 -5.25
C SER A 263 -5.28 6.46 -6.49
N GLU A 264 -6.06 5.38 -6.35
CA GLU A 264 -6.95 4.84 -7.40
C GLU A 264 -8.19 5.72 -7.60
N ARG A 265 -8.57 6.53 -6.62
CA ARG A 265 -9.74 7.42 -6.70
C ARG A 265 -9.39 8.73 -7.40
N THR A 266 -8.91 8.63 -8.62
CA THR A 266 -8.57 9.77 -9.49
C THR A 266 -9.29 9.67 -10.82
N GLY A 267 -9.50 10.80 -11.48
CA GLY A 267 -10.14 10.84 -12.79
C GLY A 267 -10.68 12.22 -13.14
N VAL A 268 -11.20 12.34 -14.35
CA VAL A 268 -11.84 13.57 -14.81
C VAL A 268 -13.05 13.87 -13.90
N ASN A 269 -13.06 15.06 -13.30
CA ASN A 269 -14.08 15.53 -12.35
C ASN A 269 -14.10 14.85 -10.96
N VAL A 270 -13.20 13.91 -10.66
CA VAL A 270 -13.07 13.38 -9.30
C VAL A 270 -12.39 14.41 -8.41
N CYS A 271 -13.03 14.76 -7.28
CA CYS A 271 -12.55 15.78 -6.34
C CYS A 271 -12.20 17.13 -7.02
N LYS A 272 -12.97 17.54 -8.02
CA LYS A 272 -12.71 18.74 -8.85
C LYS A 272 -12.59 20.02 -8.03
N ASN A 273 -13.36 20.13 -6.94
CA ASN A 273 -13.41 21.32 -6.08
C ASN A 273 -12.29 21.35 -5.01
N VAL A 274 -11.43 20.34 -4.97
CA VAL A 274 -10.28 20.29 -4.07
C VAL A 274 -9.03 20.64 -4.87
N SER A 275 -8.27 21.62 -4.39
CA SER A 275 -6.99 22.00 -5.00
C SER A 275 -5.91 20.91 -4.82
N GLY A 276 -4.82 21.03 -5.56
CA GLY A 276 -3.65 20.14 -5.46
C GLY A 276 -3.61 19.05 -6.51
N ASN A 277 -2.41 18.48 -6.69
CA ASN A 277 -2.16 17.35 -7.59
C ASN A 277 -2.68 16.05 -6.96
N LYS A 278 -3.52 15.31 -7.67
CA LYS A 278 -4.15 14.06 -7.21
C LYS A 278 -3.53 12.82 -7.85
N ASP A 279 -2.70 13.01 -8.86
CA ASP A 279 -2.17 11.94 -9.68
C ASP A 279 -0.71 11.63 -9.31
N GLN A 280 -0.51 10.57 -8.55
CA GLN A 280 0.81 10.08 -8.12
C GLN A 280 1.51 9.21 -9.18
N LYS A 281 0.88 8.94 -10.32
CA LYS A 281 1.41 8.06 -11.38
C LYS A 281 1.77 6.63 -10.93
N ILE A 282 1.21 6.17 -9.82
CA ILE A 282 1.56 4.86 -9.23
C ILE A 282 1.24 3.71 -10.18
N PHE A 283 0.04 3.72 -10.77
CA PHE A 283 -0.43 2.64 -11.65
C PHE A 283 0.34 2.61 -12.97
N GLU A 284 0.59 3.77 -13.55
CA GLU A 284 1.40 3.92 -14.77
C GLU A 284 2.83 3.45 -14.54
N ASN A 285 3.42 3.81 -13.39
CA ASN A 285 4.77 3.39 -13.02
C ASN A 285 4.86 1.88 -12.83
N GLY A 286 3.88 1.27 -12.14
CA GLY A 286 3.82 -0.17 -11.95
C GLY A 286 3.72 -0.95 -13.25
N VAL A 287 2.87 -0.50 -14.17
CA VAL A 287 2.73 -1.11 -15.50
C VAL A 287 3.99 -0.91 -16.34
N ARG A 288 4.57 0.30 -16.32
CA ARG A 288 5.76 0.63 -17.10
C ARG A 288 7.02 -0.09 -16.62
N TYR A 289 7.06 -0.49 -15.34
CA TYR A 289 8.17 -1.27 -14.80
C TYR A 289 8.46 -2.53 -15.64
N PHE A 290 7.44 -3.15 -16.24
CA PHE A 290 7.59 -4.36 -17.05
C PHE A 290 7.75 -4.10 -18.55
N LYS A 291 7.66 -2.87 -19.01
CA LYS A 291 7.85 -2.48 -20.43
C LYS A 291 9.29 -2.05 -20.67
#